data_67e19214dffd75208301cfb744149f51
#
_entry.id   67e19214dffd75208301cfb744149f51
#
_cell.length_a   1.000
_cell.length_b   1.000
_cell.length_c   1.000
_cell.angle_alpha   90.00
_cell.angle_beta   90.00
_cell.angle_gamma   90.00
#
_symmetry.space_group_name_H-M   'P 1'
#
loop_
_entity.id
_entity.type
_entity.pdbx_description
1 polymer ?
#
loop_
_entity_poly.entity_id
_entity_poly.type
_entity_poly.pdbx_seq_one_letter_code
_entity_poly.pdbx_strand_id
1 'polypeptide(L)'
;AGKRLIIIDWKTSLRVPTVAQMAVKMQTRIYPYVLVEAAFHLNGEKSIAPEQVTMVYWFAEAPDQPLHFDYWIAAHERNREDLTALIEEIAARDTFDLTADESRCRFCVYRSLCNRGVEAGDERDMVLEDGDVIDDPLDFDLDQIAEIEF
;
A
#
# COMPACT_ATOMS: atom_id res chain seq x y z
N ALA A 1 -20.24 11.47 -19.69
CA ALA A 1 -19.24 10.56 -19.13
C ALA A 1 -18.04 11.41 -18.70
N GLY A 2 -17.66 11.34 -17.43
CA GLY A 2 -16.49 12.04 -16.91
C GLY A 2 -15.18 11.37 -17.36
N LYS A 3 -14.06 12.10 -17.23
CA LYS A 3 -12.72 11.57 -17.46
C LYS A 3 -12.43 10.46 -16.44
N ARG A 4 -11.94 9.31 -16.89
CA ARG A 4 -11.46 8.27 -15.97
C ARG A 4 -10.07 8.63 -15.45
N LEU A 5 -9.84 8.37 -14.20
CA LEU A 5 -8.56 8.54 -13.51
C LEU A 5 -8.07 7.17 -13.05
N ILE A 6 -6.84 6.83 -13.43
CA ILE A 6 -6.24 5.52 -13.13
C ILE A 6 -5.03 5.76 -12.25
N ILE A 7 -5.01 5.11 -11.10
CA ILE A 7 -3.84 5.01 -10.24
C ILE A 7 -3.12 3.73 -10.64
N ILE A 8 -1.84 3.81 -10.99
CA ILE A 8 -1.03 2.63 -11.29
C ILE A 8 0.02 2.49 -10.19
N ASP A 9 0.03 1.34 -9.56
CA ASP A 9 1.03 0.95 -8.57
C ASP A 9 1.84 -0.23 -9.13
N TRP A 10 3.13 -0.05 -9.28
CA TRP A 10 4.03 -1.04 -9.86
C TRP A 10 4.65 -1.88 -8.77
N LYS A 11 4.57 -3.19 -8.92
CA LYS A 11 5.10 -4.17 -7.99
C LYS A 11 6.19 -5.00 -8.66
N THR A 12 7.34 -5.09 -8.01
CA THR A 12 8.49 -5.87 -8.46
C THR A 12 8.60 -7.22 -7.72
N SER A 13 7.63 -7.51 -6.85
CA SER A 13 7.62 -8.76 -6.08
C SER A 13 7.60 -9.99 -6.99
N LEU A 14 8.39 -10.99 -6.63
CA LEU A 14 8.49 -12.28 -7.35
C LEU A 14 7.20 -13.09 -7.34
N ARG A 15 6.26 -12.77 -6.46
CA ARG A 15 4.95 -13.43 -6.36
C ARG A 15 3.84 -12.43 -6.61
N VAL A 16 2.91 -12.81 -7.45
CA VAL A 16 1.69 -12.05 -7.69
C VAL A 16 0.65 -12.43 -6.64
N PRO A 17 0.24 -11.51 -5.75
CA PRO A 17 -0.79 -11.78 -4.76
C PRO A 17 -2.16 -11.99 -5.43
N THR A 18 -3.07 -12.64 -4.71
CA THR A 18 -4.45 -12.78 -5.18
C THR A 18 -5.20 -11.46 -5.10
N VAL A 19 -6.30 -11.35 -5.88
CA VAL A 19 -7.20 -10.19 -5.81
C VAL A 19 -7.70 -9.95 -4.38
N ALA A 20 -8.03 -11.02 -3.64
CA ALA A 20 -8.51 -10.92 -2.26
C ALA A 20 -7.45 -10.33 -1.32
N GLN A 21 -6.19 -10.74 -1.48
CA GLN A 21 -5.08 -10.19 -0.69
C GLN A 21 -4.84 -8.72 -0.99
N MET A 22 -4.92 -8.32 -2.26
CA MET A 22 -4.73 -6.92 -2.64
C MET A 22 -5.92 -6.04 -2.26
N ALA A 23 -7.15 -6.58 -2.26
CA ALA A 23 -8.35 -5.83 -1.90
C ALA A 23 -8.34 -5.29 -0.46
N VAL A 24 -7.70 -5.99 0.47
CA VAL A 24 -7.62 -5.59 1.89
C VAL A 24 -6.44 -4.67 2.22
N LYS A 25 -5.54 -4.43 1.27
CA LYS A 25 -4.38 -3.56 1.47
C LYS A 25 -4.79 -2.11 1.74
N MET A 26 -4.08 -1.47 2.66
CA MET A 26 -4.30 -0.04 2.95
C MET A 26 -4.10 0.83 1.70
N GLN A 27 -3.14 0.52 0.83
CA GLN A 27 -2.92 1.22 -0.44
C GLN A 27 -4.18 1.19 -1.33
N THR A 28 -4.83 0.02 -1.46
CA THR A 28 -6.07 -0.13 -2.25
C THR A 28 -7.21 0.75 -1.72
N ARG A 29 -7.18 1.10 -0.44
CA ARG A 29 -8.18 1.94 0.23
C ARG A 29 -7.79 3.41 0.23
N ILE A 30 -6.55 3.72 0.62
CA ILE A 30 -6.07 5.09 0.83
C ILE A 30 -5.88 5.83 -0.50
N TYR A 31 -5.26 5.21 -1.51
CA TYR A 31 -4.91 5.93 -2.73
C TYR A 31 -6.13 6.44 -3.50
N PRO A 32 -7.18 5.63 -3.74
CA PRO A 32 -8.40 6.15 -4.36
C PRO A 32 -9.10 7.20 -3.49
N TYR A 33 -9.10 7.02 -2.16
CA TYR A 33 -9.69 7.97 -1.23
C TYR A 33 -9.01 9.35 -1.34
N VAL A 34 -7.68 9.39 -1.24
CA VAL A 34 -6.90 10.63 -1.34
C VAL A 34 -7.07 11.29 -2.72
N LEU A 35 -7.11 10.49 -3.79
CA LEU A 35 -7.32 11.01 -5.14
C LEU A 35 -8.67 11.73 -5.26
N VAL A 36 -9.73 11.16 -4.71
CA VAL A 36 -11.08 11.77 -4.72
C VAL A 36 -11.10 13.06 -3.88
N GLU A 37 -10.52 13.04 -2.69
CA GLU A 37 -10.59 14.17 -1.75
C GLU A 37 -9.66 15.34 -2.11
N ALA A 38 -8.49 15.07 -2.68
CA ALA A 38 -7.43 16.08 -2.78
C ALA A 38 -6.98 16.41 -4.21
N ALA A 39 -7.33 15.62 -5.21
CA ALA A 39 -6.74 15.77 -6.54
C ALA A 39 -7.65 16.47 -7.56
N PHE A 40 -8.55 17.37 -7.13
CA PHE A 40 -9.46 18.12 -8.00
C PHE A 40 -8.73 18.88 -9.12
N HIS A 41 -7.50 19.36 -8.86
CA HIS A 41 -6.64 20.02 -9.85
C HIS A 41 -6.30 19.13 -11.05
N LEU A 42 -6.25 17.80 -10.88
CA LEU A 42 -6.04 16.85 -11.97
C LEU A 42 -7.29 16.68 -12.87
N ASN A 43 -8.44 17.11 -12.39
CA ASN A 43 -9.74 17.05 -13.08
C ASN A 43 -10.22 18.43 -13.58
N GLY A 44 -9.30 19.36 -13.80
CA GLY A 44 -9.64 20.71 -14.26
C GLY A 44 -10.45 21.50 -13.23
N GLU A 45 -10.02 21.49 -11.99
CA GLU A 45 -10.62 22.16 -10.83
C GLU A 45 -12.05 21.69 -10.51
N LYS A 46 -12.41 20.48 -10.95
CA LYS A 46 -13.71 19.86 -10.67
C LYS A 46 -13.55 18.70 -9.69
N SER A 47 -14.55 18.51 -8.84
CA SER A 47 -14.61 17.35 -7.97
C SER A 47 -14.50 16.04 -8.76
N ILE A 48 -13.85 15.05 -8.17
CA ILE A 48 -13.70 13.71 -8.73
C ILE A 48 -14.77 12.84 -8.08
N ALA A 49 -15.62 12.22 -8.91
CA ALA A 49 -16.54 11.21 -8.40
C ALA A 49 -15.78 9.89 -8.17
N PRO A 50 -16.06 9.14 -7.09
CA PRO A 50 -15.44 7.85 -6.81
C PRO A 50 -15.45 6.90 -8.02
N GLU A 51 -16.55 6.86 -8.76
CA GLU A 51 -16.74 5.99 -9.95
C GLU A 51 -15.86 6.36 -11.14
N GLN A 52 -15.15 7.48 -11.08
CA GLN A 52 -14.15 7.86 -12.08
C GLN A 52 -12.79 7.23 -11.80
N VAL A 53 -12.58 6.65 -10.60
CA VAL A 53 -11.28 6.17 -10.14
C VAL A 53 -11.19 4.66 -10.25
N THR A 54 -10.06 4.19 -10.77
CA THR A 54 -9.67 2.77 -10.78
C THR A 54 -8.24 2.67 -10.28
N MET A 55 -7.99 1.80 -9.29
CA MET A 55 -6.65 1.42 -8.86
C MET A 55 -6.21 0.19 -9.64
N VAL A 56 -4.98 0.22 -10.15
CA VAL A 56 -4.39 -0.87 -10.93
C VAL A 56 -3.05 -1.25 -10.32
N TYR A 57 -2.91 -2.51 -9.94
CA TYR A 57 -1.62 -3.08 -9.59
C TYR A 57 -1.03 -3.78 -10.82
N TRP A 58 0.14 -3.33 -11.22
CA TRP A 58 0.89 -3.93 -12.30
C TRP A 58 2.12 -4.65 -11.73
N PHE A 59 2.28 -5.92 -12.07
CA PHE A 59 3.36 -6.76 -11.56
C PHE A 59 4.38 -7.03 -12.67
N ALA A 60 5.66 -6.80 -12.37
CA ALA A 60 6.73 -7.06 -13.32
C ALA A 60 6.81 -8.54 -13.72
N GLU A 61 6.53 -9.46 -12.80
CA GLU A 61 6.51 -10.92 -13.04
C GLU A 61 5.28 -11.41 -13.84
N ALA A 62 4.22 -10.59 -13.94
CA ALA A 62 3.02 -10.92 -14.68
C ALA A 62 2.44 -9.67 -15.40
N PRO A 63 3.19 -9.07 -16.34
CA PRO A 63 2.83 -7.79 -16.95
C PRO A 63 1.51 -7.83 -17.72
N ASP A 64 1.11 -9.00 -18.19
CA ASP A 64 -0.13 -9.21 -18.94
C ASP A 64 -1.36 -9.45 -18.05
N GLN A 65 -1.19 -9.48 -16.72
CA GLN A 65 -2.25 -9.79 -15.76
C GLN A 65 -2.36 -8.74 -14.64
N PRO A 66 -2.57 -7.46 -14.97
CA PRO A 66 -2.76 -6.44 -13.94
C PRO A 66 -4.05 -6.68 -13.16
N LEU A 67 -4.03 -6.33 -11.86
CA LEU A 67 -5.21 -6.40 -11.02
C LEU A 67 -5.90 -5.03 -10.99
N HIS A 68 -7.21 -5.01 -11.26
CA HIS A 68 -8.02 -3.79 -11.31
C HIS A 68 -8.99 -3.72 -10.15
N PHE A 69 -9.04 -2.57 -9.49
CA PHE A 69 -9.96 -2.27 -8.40
C PHE A 69 -10.72 -0.98 -8.73
N ASP A 70 -11.94 -1.15 -9.21
CA ASP A 70 -12.83 -0.02 -9.43
C ASP A 70 -13.27 0.55 -8.09
N TYR A 71 -13.40 1.87 -8.02
CA TYR A 71 -13.78 2.57 -6.82
C TYR A 71 -15.21 3.11 -6.96
N TRP A 72 -15.97 3.20 -5.86
CA TRP A 72 -17.36 3.62 -5.87
C TRP A 72 -17.73 4.30 -4.56
N ILE A 73 -18.87 5.04 -4.59
CA ILE A 73 -19.29 5.92 -3.48
C ILE A 73 -19.39 5.17 -2.13
N ALA A 74 -19.97 3.96 -2.09
CA ALA A 74 -20.10 3.23 -0.84
C ALA A 74 -18.75 2.77 -0.26
N ALA A 75 -17.73 2.52 -1.10
CA ALA A 75 -16.37 2.26 -0.64
C ALA A 75 -15.69 3.53 -0.13
N HIS A 76 -15.96 4.66 -0.80
CA HIS A 76 -15.44 5.97 -0.42
C HIS A 76 -15.96 6.41 0.95
N GLU A 77 -17.27 6.30 1.19
CA GLU A 77 -17.89 6.64 2.48
C GLU A 77 -17.32 5.76 3.61
N ARG A 78 -17.24 4.46 3.39
CA ARG A 78 -16.66 3.51 4.35
C ARG A 78 -15.20 3.83 4.66
N ASN A 79 -14.40 4.11 3.64
CA ASN A 79 -13.01 4.49 3.84
C ASN A 79 -12.87 5.80 4.61
N ARG A 80 -13.75 6.77 4.38
CA ARG A 80 -13.78 8.02 5.15
C ARG A 80 -14.00 7.75 6.64
N GLU A 81 -15.01 6.95 6.98
CA GLU A 81 -15.34 6.58 8.35
C GLU A 81 -14.18 5.85 9.02
N ASP A 82 -13.69 4.77 8.38
CA ASP A 82 -12.63 3.93 8.92
C ASP A 82 -11.30 4.69 9.10
N LEU A 83 -10.90 5.49 8.09
CA LEU A 83 -9.65 6.24 8.15
C LEU A 83 -9.73 7.38 9.17
N THR A 84 -10.88 8.04 9.29
CA THR A 84 -11.09 9.07 10.32
C THR A 84 -10.99 8.45 11.71
N ALA A 85 -11.69 7.36 11.95
CA ALA A 85 -11.64 6.65 13.23
C ALA A 85 -10.22 6.19 13.60
N LEU A 86 -9.48 5.66 12.62
CA LEU A 86 -8.09 5.25 12.82
C LEU A 86 -7.18 6.43 13.17
N ILE A 87 -7.32 7.56 12.48
CA ILE A 87 -6.53 8.77 12.75
C ILE A 87 -6.85 9.31 14.15
N GLU A 88 -8.13 9.35 14.52
CA GLU A 88 -8.58 9.79 15.84
C GLU A 88 -8.04 8.87 16.96
N GLU A 89 -8.07 7.55 16.73
CA GLU A 89 -7.50 6.56 17.65
C GLU A 89 -6.00 6.79 17.83
N ILE A 90 -5.25 6.98 16.75
CA ILE A 90 -3.80 7.24 16.81
C ILE A 90 -3.53 8.56 17.53
N ALA A 91 -4.28 9.63 17.21
CA ALA A 91 -4.09 10.95 17.79
C ALA A 91 -4.44 11.02 19.30
N ALA A 92 -5.34 10.14 19.75
CA ALA A 92 -5.74 10.05 21.15
C ALA A 92 -4.76 9.26 22.03
N ARG A 93 -3.77 8.58 21.45
CA ARG A 93 -2.81 7.75 22.18
C ARG A 93 -1.53 8.52 22.49
N ASP A 94 -1.15 8.55 23.74
CA ASP A 94 0.15 9.07 24.19
C ASP A 94 1.27 8.02 24.07
N THR A 95 0.89 6.72 24.08
CA THR A 95 1.83 5.58 24.03
C THR A 95 1.31 4.49 23.13
N PHE A 96 2.23 3.74 22.54
CA PHE A 96 1.92 2.59 21.70
C PHE A 96 2.57 1.35 22.29
N ASP A 97 1.75 0.40 22.70
CA ASP A 97 2.20 -0.89 23.21
C ASP A 97 2.81 -1.74 22.08
N LEU A 98 3.73 -2.61 22.47
CA LEU A 98 4.26 -3.60 21.54
C LEU A 98 3.13 -4.56 21.11
N THR A 99 3.10 -4.91 19.82
CA THR A 99 2.14 -5.89 19.33
C THR A 99 2.21 -7.20 20.10
N ALA A 100 1.06 -7.78 20.44
CA ALA A 100 0.99 -9.14 20.99
C ALA A 100 1.26 -10.22 19.92
N ASP A 101 1.08 -9.87 18.65
CA ASP A 101 1.34 -10.75 17.51
C ASP A 101 2.82 -10.70 17.15
N GLU A 102 3.61 -11.63 17.69
CA GLU A 102 5.05 -11.72 17.42
C GLU A 102 5.39 -12.20 16.02
N SER A 103 4.43 -12.75 15.27
CA SER A 103 4.65 -13.12 13.87
C SER A 103 5.03 -11.91 13.02
N ARG A 104 4.45 -10.75 13.32
CA ARG A 104 4.78 -9.45 12.70
C ARG A 104 6.23 -8.99 12.98
N CYS A 105 6.86 -9.54 14.01
CA CYS A 105 8.23 -9.19 14.35
C CYS A 105 9.25 -10.04 13.58
N ARG A 106 8.83 -11.07 12.87
CA ARG A 106 9.73 -12.03 12.21
C ARG A 106 10.68 -11.34 11.23
N PHE A 107 10.17 -10.39 10.45
CA PHE A 107 10.93 -9.63 9.44
C PHE A 107 11.15 -8.17 9.83
N CYS A 108 10.77 -7.78 11.04
CA CYS A 108 10.91 -6.41 11.51
C CYS A 108 12.37 -6.08 11.80
N VAL A 109 12.94 -5.11 11.08
CA VAL A 109 14.33 -4.64 11.26
C VAL A 109 14.55 -4.00 12.65
N TYR A 110 13.49 -3.58 13.32
CA TYR A 110 13.54 -2.95 14.63
C TYR A 110 13.32 -3.92 15.80
N ARG A 111 13.21 -5.24 15.54
CA ARG A 111 12.90 -6.23 16.59
C ARG A 111 13.88 -6.25 17.74
N SER A 112 15.15 -5.90 17.52
CA SER A 112 16.16 -5.78 18.57
C SER A 112 15.83 -4.67 19.57
N LEU A 113 15.23 -3.56 19.12
CA LEU A 113 14.79 -2.47 20.00
C LEU A 113 13.60 -2.87 20.88
N CYS A 114 12.83 -3.87 20.43
CA CYS A 114 11.73 -4.44 21.20
C CYS A 114 12.13 -5.63 22.04
N ASN A 115 13.43 -5.97 22.12
CA ASN A 115 13.96 -7.16 22.78
C ASN A 115 13.34 -8.49 22.31
N ARG A 116 13.02 -8.56 20.98
CA ARG A 116 12.38 -9.73 20.34
C ARG A 116 13.31 -10.47 19.38
N GLY A 117 14.62 -10.40 19.64
CA GLY A 117 15.69 -11.03 18.87
C GLY A 117 16.58 -10.02 18.18
N VAL A 118 17.78 -10.43 17.75
CA VAL A 118 18.84 -9.56 17.21
C VAL A 118 18.82 -9.47 15.68
N GLU A 119 18.29 -10.49 15.00
CA GLU A 119 18.27 -10.53 13.52
C GLU A 119 16.84 -10.69 13.01
N ALA A 120 16.48 -9.91 12.01
CA ALA A 120 15.27 -10.15 11.24
C ALA A 120 15.47 -11.41 10.38
N GLY A 121 14.40 -12.16 10.12
CA GLY A 121 14.43 -13.25 9.14
C GLY A 121 14.75 -12.71 7.75
N ASP A 122 15.26 -13.58 6.85
CA ASP A 122 15.47 -13.23 5.46
C ASP A 122 14.10 -12.95 4.81
N GLU A 123 13.99 -11.80 4.16
CA GLU A 123 12.77 -11.40 3.44
C GLU A 123 12.39 -12.39 2.33
N ARG A 124 13.38 -13.11 1.78
CA ARG A 124 13.16 -14.18 0.80
C ARG A 124 12.40 -15.38 1.36
N ASP A 125 12.46 -15.58 2.67
CA ASP A 125 11.71 -16.63 3.38
C ASP A 125 10.31 -16.18 3.80
N MET A 126 9.92 -14.96 3.46
CA MET A 126 8.61 -14.41 3.76
C MET A 126 7.55 -15.13 2.93
N VAL A 127 7.16 -16.30 3.40
CA VAL A 127 5.94 -16.96 2.96
C VAL A 127 4.80 -16.13 3.50
N LEU A 128 3.99 -15.61 2.60
CA LEU A 128 2.80 -14.83 2.91
C LEU A 128 1.78 -15.71 3.65
N GLU A 129 2.03 -15.97 4.93
CA GLU A 129 1.01 -16.38 5.88
C GLU A 129 0.33 -15.09 6.33
N ASP A 130 -0.96 -14.95 5.99
CA ASP A 130 -1.82 -13.83 6.32
C ASP A 130 -1.49 -12.45 5.70
N GLY A 131 -1.90 -12.27 4.45
CA GLY A 131 -2.41 -11.00 3.92
C GLY A 131 -1.50 -9.78 3.80
N ASP A 132 -0.38 -9.72 4.50
CA ASP A 132 0.55 -8.60 4.44
C ASP A 132 1.70 -8.89 3.48
N VAL A 133 1.54 -8.48 2.22
CA VAL A 133 2.68 -8.30 1.32
C VAL A 133 3.43 -7.09 1.86
N ILE A 134 4.56 -7.31 2.54
CA ILE A 134 5.51 -6.23 2.77
C ILE A 134 6.06 -5.91 1.39
N ASP A 135 5.97 -4.64 0.97
CA ASP A 135 6.67 -4.17 -0.22
C ASP A 135 8.15 -4.51 -0.01
N ASP A 136 8.69 -5.32 -0.90
CA ASP A 136 10.11 -5.66 -0.92
C ASP A 136 10.87 -4.33 -0.96
N PRO A 137 11.72 -4.00 0.02
CA PRO A 137 12.56 -2.83 -0.12
C PRO A 137 13.38 -3.06 -1.38
N LEU A 138 13.25 -2.18 -2.35
CA LEU A 138 14.01 -2.20 -3.58
C LEU A 138 15.48 -2.30 -3.20
N ASP A 139 16.09 -3.46 -3.43
CA ASP A 139 17.53 -3.65 -3.35
C ASP A 139 18.15 -2.90 -4.54
N PHE A 140 18.20 -1.57 -4.39
CA PHE A 140 18.90 -0.73 -5.33
C PHE A 140 20.40 -0.85 -5.00
N ASP A 141 21.12 -1.60 -5.81
CA ASP A 141 22.55 -1.48 -5.88
C ASP A 141 22.90 -0.08 -6.41
N LEU A 142 23.12 0.84 -5.47
CA LEU A 142 23.46 2.23 -5.77
C LEU A 142 24.77 2.36 -6.56
N ASP A 143 25.64 1.34 -6.55
CA ASP A 143 26.89 1.31 -7.31
C ASP A 143 26.65 1.12 -8.83
N GLN A 144 25.42 0.74 -9.22
CA GLN A 144 25.04 0.62 -10.64
C GLN A 144 24.43 1.89 -11.23
N ILE A 145 24.21 2.93 -10.42
CA ILE A 145 23.75 4.21 -10.91
C ILE A 145 24.95 4.94 -11.53
N ALA A 146 25.02 4.96 -12.85
CA ALA A 146 26.01 5.76 -13.56
C ALA A 146 25.83 7.24 -13.18
N GLU A 147 26.93 7.91 -12.79
CA GLU A 147 26.93 9.36 -12.64
C GLU A 147 26.50 10.01 -13.95
N ILE A 148 25.38 10.73 -13.90
CA ILE A 148 24.94 11.57 -15.02
C ILE A 148 25.74 12.87 -14.90
N GLU A 149 26.76 13.04 -15.73
CA GLU A 149 27.41 14.35 -15.91
C GLU A 149 26.42 15.29 -16.63
N PHE A 150 26.17 16.46 -16.02
CA PHE A 150 25.35 17.53 -16.61
C PHE A 150 26.24 18.53 -17.35
#